data_c08aa33639f1d2d66e2f18f9c35ae128
#
_entry.id   c08aa33639f1d2d66e2f18f9c35ae128
#
_cell.length_a   1.000
_cell.length_b   1.000
_cell.length_c   1.000
_cell.angle_alpha   90.00
_cell.angle_beta   90.00
_cell.angle_gamma   90.00
#
_symmetry.space_group_name_H-M   'P 1'
#
loop_
_entity.id
_entity.type
_entity.pdbx_description
1 polymer ?
#
loop_
_entity_poly.entity_id
_entity_poly.type
_entity_poly.pdbx_seq_one_letter_code
_entity_poly.pdbx_strand_id
1 'polypeptide(L)'
;MALRRAHGREQVGSKESTQRVKRPVPLVLPRLNSTSLRDQAYARLKSAITDTDIYDAKQELRLDERQLTKALGVSRTPVREAISLLEQEGFLRTIPRRGIFIVRKSKREIIEMIQMWAALESMAARLATISAPDSEIAKLRHLFDDFQNSPPSEHLADYSDANLAFHQEKRVRMT
;
A
#
# COMPACT_ATOMS: atom_id res chain seq x y z
N MET A 1 39.84 -5.35 83.06
CA MET A 1 40.17 -4.30 82.08
C MET A 1 40.00 -4.92 80.72
N ALA A 2 38.80 -4.71 80.13
CA ALA A 2 38.40 -5.35 78.88
C ALA A 2 37.56 -4.35 78.06
N LEU A 3 38.11 -3.90 76.97
CA LEU A 3 37.47 -3.01 76.01
C LEU A 3 36.61 -3.83 75.03
N ARG A 4 35.30 -3.57 75.06
CA ARG A 4 34.34 -4.05 74.06
C ARG A 4 34.40 -3.14 72.81
N ARG A 5 34.67 -3.72 71.63
CA ARG A 5 34.44 -3.07 70.33
C ARG A 5 33.12 -3.51 69.80
N ALA A 6 32.20 -2.54 69.60
CA ALA A 6 30.95 -2.71 68.89
C ALA A 6 31.21 -2.58 67.38
N HIS A 7 30.80 -3.57 66.63
CA HIS A 7 30.73 -3.50 65.16
C HIS A 7 29.31 -3.08 64.78
N GLY A 8 29.20 -1.87 64.28
CA GLY A 8 27.98 -1.40 63.59
C GLY A 8 27.88 -2.02 62.19
N ARG A 9 26.78 -2.72 61.94
CA ARG A 9 26.43 -3.15 60.58
C ARG A 9 25.64 -2.00 59.93
N GLU A 10 26.20 -1.35 58.97
CA GLU A 10 25.50 -0.49 58.00
C GLU A 10 24.64 -1.35 57.09
N GLN A 11 23.34 -1.21 57.20
CA GLN A 11 22.40 -1.74 56.21
C GLN A 11 22.32 -0.74 55.03
N VAL A 12 22.89 -1.11 53.89
CA VAL A 12 22.70 -0.42 52.63
C VAL A 12 21.32 -0.79 52.09
N GLY A 13 20.38 0.09 52.29
CA GLY A 13 19.03 0.02 51.72
C GLY A 13 19.09 0.35 50.23
N SER A 14 19.06 -0.65 49.37
CA SER A 14 18.84 -0.47 47.92
C SER A 14 17.43 -0.02 47.70
N LYS A 15 17.25 1.25 47.34
CA LYS A 15 15.97 1.79 46.84
C LYS A 15 15.80 1.33 45.37
N GLU A 16 15.09 0.22 45.19
CA GLU A 16 14.52 -0.16 43.92
C GLU A 16 13.49 0.90 43.50
N SER A 17 13.89 1.76 42.54
CA SER A 17 12.98 2.68 41.90
C SER A 17 12.11 1.91 40.90
N THR A 18 10.97 1.41 41.33
CA THR A 18 9.97 0.81 40.44
C THR A 18 9.48 1.90 39.48
N GLN A 19 9.99 1.90 38.26
CA GLN A 19 9.48 2.73 37.15
C GLN A 19 8.02 2.34 36.91
N ARG A 20 7.13 3.17 37.34
CA ARG A 20 5.67 3.04 37.12
C ARG A 20 5.40 3.23 35.62
N VAL A 21 5.27 2.15 34.88
CA VAL A 21 4.85 2.17 33.48
C VAL A 21 3.51 2.92 33.41
N LYS A 22 3.53 4.10 32.80
CA LYS A 22 2.32 4.91 32.58
C LYS A 22 1.38 4.11 31.67
N ARG A 23 0.16 3.84 32.15
CA ARG A 23 -0.87 3.19 31.34
C ARG A 23 -1.17 4.06 30.10
N PRO A 24 -1.32 3.46 28.91
CA PRO A 24 -1.67 4.21 27.72
C PRO A 24 -3.02 4.91 27.93
N VAL A 25 -3.08 6.19 27.55
CA VAL A 25 -4.33 6.96 27.59
C VAL A 25 -5.22 6.49 26.45
N PRO A 26 -6.47 6.08 26.69
CA PRO A 26 -7.39 5.71 25.62
C PRO A 26 -7.74 6.96 24.81
N LEU A 27 -7.26 7.05 23.57
CA LEU A 27 -7.63 8.09 22.62
C LEU A 27 -8.94 7.68 21.94
N VAL A 28 -10.01 8.40 22.25
CA VAL A 28 -11.27 8.29 21.51
C VAL A 28 -11.22 9.30 20.37
N LEU A 29 -11.01 8.80 19.14
CA LEU A 29 -10.97 9.65 17.95
C LEU A 29 -12.34 9.61 17.26
N PRO A 30 -12.89 10.78 16.86
CA PRO A 30 -14.08 10.83 16.05
C PRO A 30 -13.80 10.26 14.66
N ARG A 31 -14.81 9.67 14.01
CA ARG A 31 -14.69 9.17 12.63
C ARG A 31 -14.50 10.33 11.67
N LEU A 32 -13.51 10.22 10.78
CA LEU A 32 -13.35 11.13 9.65
C LEU A 32 -14.33 10.69 8.54
N ASN A 33 -15.31 11.54 8.23
CA ASN A 33 -16.40 11.21 7.29
C ASN A 33 -16.24 11.85 5.90
N SER A 34 -15.15 12.55 5.60
CA SER A 34 -14.92 13.17 4.28
C SER A 34 -13.59 12.73 3.68
N THR A 35 -13.61 12.41 2.39
CA THR A 35 -12.40 12.18 1.62
C THR A 35 -11.58 13.47 1.58
N SER A 36 -10.34 13.42 2.06
CA SER A 36 -9.48 14.60 2.11
C SER A 36 -9.12 15.08 0.70
N LEU A 37 -8.83 16.39 0.54
CA LEU A 37 -8.34 16.92 -0.74
C LEU A 37 -7.06 16.21 -1.20
N ARG A 38 -6.24 15.74 -0.28
CA ARG A 38 -5.08 14.88 -0.54
C ARG A 38 -5.50 13.57 -1.21
N ASP A 39 -6.49 12.88 -0.65
CA ASP A 39 -6.92 11.57 -1.17
C ASP A 39 -7.61 11.71 -2.53
N GLN A 40 -8.35 12.79 -2.74
CA GLN A 40 -8.93 13.12 -4.04
C GLN A 40 -7.84 13.44 -5.07
N ALA A 41 -6.85 14.25 -4.71
CA ALA A 41 -5.71 14.56 -5.58
C ALA A 41 -4.91 13.30 -5.92
N TYR A 42 -4.64 12.44 -4.93
CA TYR A 42 -3.97 11.16 -5.12
C TYR A 42 -4.72 10.27 -6.10
N ALA A 43 -6.03 10.05 -5.91
CA ALA A 43 -6.83 9.19 -6.78
C ALA A 43 -6.85 9.72 -8.23
N ARG A 44 -7.03 11.04 -8.42
CA ARG A 44 -7.02 11.66 -9.75
C ARG A 44 -5.67 11.56 -10.43
N LEU A 45 -4.58 11.82 -9.71
CA LEU A 45 -3.22 11.70 -10.26
C LEU A 45 -2.89 10.26 -10.60
N LYS A 46 -3.24 9.32 -9.74
CA LYS A 46 -3.00 7.89 -9.97
C LYS A 46 -3.73 7.42 -11.23
N SER A 47 -5.02 7.71 -11.37
CA SER A 47 -5.79 7.40 -12.58
C SER A 47 -5.14 8.00 -13.82
N ALA A 48 -4.84 9.29 -13.81
CA ALA A 48 -4.21 9.94 -14.96
C ALA A 48 -2.86 9.32 -15.37
N ILE A 49 -2.06 8.86 -14.39
CA ILE A 49 -0.79 8.17 -14.68
C ILE A 49 -1.04 6.79 -15.26
N THR A 50 -2.00 6.02 -14.71
CA THR A 50 -2.32 4.66 -15.21
C THR A 50 -2.97 4.66 -16.58
N ASP A 51 -3.75 5.69 -16.90
CA ASP A 51 -4.42 5.86 -18.19
C ASP A 51 -3.49 6.39 -19.29
N THR A 52 -2.29 6.87 -18.91
CA THR A 52 -1.31 7.39 -19.85
C THR A 52 -0.41 6.26 -20.36
N ASP A 53 -0.25 6.14 -21.69
CA ASP A 53 0.79 5.26 -22.24
C ASP A 53 2.18 5.87 -21.99
N ILE A 54 2.73 5.49 -20.84
CA ILE A 54 4.03 5.99 -20.41
C ILE A 54 5.19 5.39 -21.20
N TYR A 55 4.98 4.29 -21.93
CA TYR A 55 6.04 3.58 -22.68
C TYR A 55 6.21 4.08 -24.12
N ASP A 56 5.16 4.65 -24.71
CA ASP A 56 5.23 5.23 -26.06
C ASP A 56 6.03 6.56 -26.11
N ALA A 57 6.07 7.28 -24.99
CA ALA A 57 6.78 8.56 -24.92
C ALA A 57 8.30 8.36 -25.04
N LYS A 58 8.93 9.03 -26.03
CA LYS A 58 10.39 8.99 -26.27
C LYS A 58 11.21 9.64 -25.16
N GLN A 59 10.60 10.53 -24.36
CA GLN A 59 11.25 11.29 -23.30
C GLN A 59 10.70 10.91 -21.93
N GLU A 60 11.47 11.20 -20.87
CA GLU A 60 10.98 11.09 -19.50
C GLU A 60 9.77 12.03 -19.29
N LEU A 61 8.67 11.49 -18.77
CA LEU A 61 7.46 12.25 -18.49
C LEU A 61 7.64 13.00 -17.17
N ARG A 62 7.74 14.31 -17.28
CA ARG A 62 7.90 15.22 -16.14
C ARG A 62 6.57 15.84 -15.76
N LEU A 63 6.28 15.86 -14.45
CA LEU A 63 5.13 16.54 -13.87
C LEU A 63 5.56 17.92 -13.32
N ASP A 64 4.70 18.92 -13.52
CA ASP A 64 4.86 20.26 -12.96
C ASP A 64 3.84 20.50 -11.84
N GLU A 65 4.32 20.73 -10.61
CA GLU A 65 3.47 20.94 -9.43
C GLU A 65 2.48 22.12 -9.60
N ARG A 66 2.91 23.19 -10.30
CA ARG A 66 2.05 24.37 -10.51
C ARG A 66 0.91 24.05 -11.48
N GLN A 67 1.20 23.27 -12.52
CA GLN A 67 0.18 22.82 -13.46
C GLN A 67 -0.82 21.88 -12.76
N LEU A 68 -0.35 20.97 -11.93
CA LEU A 68 -1.19 20.07 -11.15
C LEU A 68 -2.10 20.81 -10.18
N THR A 69 -1.59 21.79 -9.43
CA THR A 69 -2.40 22.60 -8.52
C THR A 69 -3.47 23.38 -9.27
N LYS A 70 -3.14 23.94 -10.45
CA LYS A 70 -4.10 24.65 -11.29
C LYS A 70 -5.17 23.70 -11.86
N ALA A 71 -4.76 22.54 -12.34
CA ALA A 71 -5.67 21.56 -12.94
C ALA A 71 -6.64 20.95 -11.91
N LEU A 72 -6.17 20.67 -10.70
CA LEU A 72 -6.95 20.09 -9.62
C LEU A 72 -7.76 21.14 -8.83
N GLY A 73 -7.48 22.43 -9.00
CA GLY A 73 -8.17 23.51 -8.28
C GLY A 73 -7.91 23.51 -6.77
N VAL A 74 -6.77 22.98 -6.32
CA VAL A 74 -6.41 22.87 -4.90
C VAL A 74 -5.06 23.55 -4.60
N SER A 75 -4.78 23.78 -3.32
CA SER A 75 -3.50 24.35 -2.88
C SER A 75 -2.33 23.36 -3.08
N ARG A 76 -1.10 23.83 -2.89
CA ARG A 76 0.12 22.98 -3.07
C ARG A 76 0.22 21.85 -2.06
N THR A 77 -0.23 22.06 -0.83
CA THR A 77 -0.10 21.07 0.25
C THR A 77 -0.72 19.72 -0.11
N PRO A 78 -2.02 19.60 -0.41
CA PRO A 78 -2.63 18.32 -0.78
C PRO A 78 -2.02 17.69 -2.04
N VAL A 79 -1.55 18.51 -2.99
CA VAL A 79 -0.87 17.99 -4.20
C VAL A 79 0.49 17.37 -3.83
N ARG A 80 1.28 18.00 -2.99
CA ARG A 80 2.58 17.48 -2.52
C ARG A 80 2.41 16.20 -1.71
N GLU A 81 1.42 16.16 -0.83
CA GLU A 81 1.11 14.96 -0.06
C GLU A 81 0.69 13.80 -0.97
N ALA A 82 -0.15 14.06 -1.99
CA ALA A 82 -0.52 13.07 -3.00
C ALA A 82 0.69 12.57 -3.81
N ILE A 83 1.57 13.48 -4.22
CA ILE A 83 2.83 13.14 -4.92
C ILE A 83 3.71 12.26 -4.02
N SER A 84 3.83 12.59 -2.73
CA SER A 84 4.62 11.79 -1.79
C SER A 84 4.07 10.36 -1.64
N LEU A 85 2.75 10.19 -1.61
CA LEU A 85 2.12 8.85 -1.59
C LEU A 85 2.41 8.07 -2.87
N LEU A 86 2.28 8.72 -4.04
CA LEU A 86 2.58 8.11 -5.34
C LEU A 86 4.07 7.77 -5.49
N GLU A 87 4.95 8.55 -4.85
CA GLU A 87 6.38 8.25 -4.79
C GLU A 87 6.69 7.03 -3.92
N GLN A 88 6.03 6.91 -2.76
CA GLN A 88 6.13 5.72 -1.90
C GLN A 88 5.62 4.44 -2.60
N GLU A 89 4.60 4.56 -3.44
CA GLU A 89 4.08 3.45 -4.25
C GLU A 89 4.93 3.17 -5.52
N GLY A 90 5.91 4.02 -5.81
CA GLY A 90 6.81 3.84 -6.95
C GLY A 90 6.23 4.27 -8.30
N PHE A 91 5.14 5.06 -8.33
CA PHE A 91 4.62 5.69 -9.55
C PHE A 91 5.42 6.90 -9.96
N LEU A 92 5.93 7.66 -8.99
CA LEU A 92 6.66 8.90 -9.20
C LEU A 92 8.06 8.83 -8.57
N ARG A 93 8.94 9.71 -9.05
CA ARG A 93 10.26 9.94 -8.48
C ARG A 93 10.56 11.43 -8.49
N THR A 94 10.84 12.00 -7.32
CA THR A 94 11.29 13.38 -7.18
C THR A 94 12.82 13.45 -7.26
N ILE A 95 13.34 14.19 -8.21
CA ILE A 95 14.78 14.44 -8.36
C ILE A 95 15.05 15.89 -7.93
N PRO A 96 15.86 16.14 -6.90
CA PRO A 96 16.18 17.49 -6.45
C PRO A 96 16.64 18.39 -7.61
N ARG A 97 16.08 19.59 -7.70
CA ARG A 97 16.37 20.60 -8.74
C ARG A 97 15.98 20.21 -10.17
N ARG A 98 15.56 18.96 -10.44
CA ARG A 98 15.14 18.49 -11.77
C ARG A 98 13.64 18.38 -11.92
N GLY A 99 12.92 18.04 -10.85
CA GLY A 99 11.45 17.93 -10.85
C GLY A 99 10.94 16.54 -10.49
N ILE A 100 9.67 16.32 -10.80
CA ILE A 100 8.92 15.10 -10.51
C ILE A 100 8.76 14.34 -11.83
N PHE A 101 9.08 13.06 -11.83
CA PHE A 101 9.05 12.20 -13.02
C PHE A 101 8.20 10.97 -12.80
N ILE A 102 7.49 10.53 -13.83
CA ILE A 102 6.80 9.23 -13.83
C ILE A 102 7.84 8.12 -13.95
N VAL A 103 7.74 7.13 -13.08
CA VAL A 103 8.65 5.98 -13.06
C VAL A 103 8.21 4.96 -14.11
N ARG A 104 9.15 4.59 -15.00
CA ARG A 104 8.97 3.48 -15.93
C ARG A 104 9.74 2.27 -15.42
N LYS A 105 9.08 1.13 -15.41
CA LYS A 105 9.75 -0.15 -15.14
C LYS A 105 10.38 -0.68 -16.40
N SER A 106 11.55 -1.24 -16.31
CA SER A 106 12.16 -1.98 -17.41
C SER A 106 11.37 -3.28 -17.68
N LYS A 107 11.48 -3.80 -18.90
CA LYS A 107 10.88 -5.10 -19.26
C LYS A 107 11.30 -6.21 -18.28
N ARG A 108 12.56 -6.19 -17.85
CA ARG A 108 13.07 -7.17 -16.88
C ARG A 108 12.36 -7.06 -15.53
N GLU A 109 12.24 -5.84 -14.98
CA GLU A 109 11.53 -5.62 -13.71
C GLU A 109 10.07 -6.06 -13.81
N ILE A 110 9.39 -5.78 -14.92
CA ILE A 110 8.01 -6.22 -15.15
C ILE A 110 7.92 -7.75 -15.12
N ILE A 111 8.82 -8.45 -15.81
CA ILE A 111 8.85 -9.92 -15.84
C ILE A 111 9.11 -10.47 -14.43
N GLU A 112 10.07 -9.93 -13.69
CA GLU A 112 10.38 -10.35 -12.32
C GLU A 112 9.17 -10.13 -11.38
N MET A 113 8.45 -9.02 -11.52
CA MET A 113 7.20 -8.76 -10.77
C MET A 113 6.11 -9.77 -11.11
N ILE A 114 5.91 -10.09 -12.38
CA ILE A 114 4.91 -11.08 -12.83
C ILE A 114 5.25 -12.46 -12.28
N GLN A 115 6.51 -12.87 -12.30
CA GLN A 115 6.95 -14.17 -11.76
C GLN A 115 6.70 -14.27 -10.26
N MET A 116 7.02 -13.21 -9.51
CA MET A 116 6.74 -13.16 -8.07
C MET A 116 5.24 -13.22 -7.80
N TRP A 117 4.45 -12.46 -8.54
CA TRP A 117 3.00 -12.46 -8.42
C TRP A 117 2.43 -13.86 -8.71
N ALA A 118 2.83 -14.50 -9.79
CA ALA A 118 2.38 -15.85 -10.14
C ALA A 118 2.66 -16.87 -9.01
N ALA A 119 3.80 -16.78 -8.34
CA ALA A 119 4.13 -17.63 -7.20
C ALA A 119 3.18 -17.40 -6.01
N LEU A 120 2.91 -16.14 -5.67
CA LEU A 120 1.97 -15.78 -4.60
C LEU A 120 0.54 -16.20 -4.92
N GLU A 121 0.10 -15.98 -6.17
CA GLU A 121 -1.23 -16.37 -6.64
C GLU A 121 -1.43 -17.89 -6.62
N SER A 122 -0.42 -18.65 -7.01
CA SER A 122 -0.47 -20.10 -6.96
C SER A 122 -0.64 -20.62 -5.53
N MET A 123 0.09 -20.03 -4.57
CA MET A 123 -0.05 -20.36 -3.16
C MET A 123 -1.43 -19.95 -2.62
N ALA A 124 -1.91 -18.74 -2.95
CA ALA A 124 -3.22 -18.26 -2.56
C ALA A 124 -4.34 -19.16 -3.11
N ALA A 125 -4.27 -19.57 -4.38
CA ALA A 125 -5.21 -20.51 -4.98
C ALA A 125 -5.22 -21.85 -4.25
N ARG A 126 -4.04 -22.39 -3.94
CA ARG A 126 -3.93 -23.64 -3.17
C ARG A 126 -4.58 -23.53 -1.79
N LEU A 127 -4.31 -22.46 -1.06
CA LEU A 127 -4.91 -22.25 0.26
C LEU A 127 -6.43 -22.08 0.18
N ALA A 128 -6.93 -21.37 -0.83
CA ALA A 128 -8.36 -21.22 -1.07
C ALA A 128 -9.04 -22.57 -1.31
N THR A 129 -8.45 -23.45 -2.13
CA THR A 129 -9.02 -24.81 -2.39
C THR A 129 -9.03 -25.72 -1.17
N ILE A 130 -8.17 -25.46 -0.18
CA ILE A 130 -8.13 -26.23 1.08
C ILE A 130 -9.13 -25.69 2.10
N SER A 131 -9.36 -24.38 2.12
CA SER A 131 -10.06 -23.68 3.22
C SER A 131 -11.46 -23.17 2.84
N ALA A 132 -11.72 -22.91 1.54
CA ALA A 132 -13.00 -22.36 1.10
C ALA A 132 -14.02 -23.45 0.79
N PRO A 133 -15.33 -23.24 1.12
CA PRO A 133 -16.41 -24.12 0.69
C PRO A 133 -16.52 -24.18 -0.85
N ASP A 134 -16.95 -25.31 -1.40
CA ASP A 134 -17.14 -25.50 -2.84
C ASP A 134 -18.05 -24.45 -3.48
N SER A 135 -19.09 -24.01 -2.75
CA SER A 135 -19.99 -22.95 -3.19
C SER A 135 -19.30 -21.60 -3.43
N GLU A 136 -18.26 -21.33 -2.70
CA GLU A 136 -17.48 -20.09 -2.85
C GLU A 136 -16.51 -20.21 -4.03
N ILE A 137 -15.91 -21.39 -4.20
CA ILE A 137 -15.06 -21.68 -5.37
C ILE A 137 -15.88 -21.61 -6.67
N ALA A 138 -17.13 -22.12 -6.65
CA ALA A 138 -18.03 -22.04 -7.79
C ALA A 138 -18.31 -20.60 -8.22
N LYS A 139 -18.51 -19.68 -7.28
CA LYS A 139 -18.71 -18.25 -7.59
C LYS A 139 -17.53 -17.62 -8.34
N LEU A 140 -16.30 -18.02 -8.01
CA LEU A 140 -15.10 -17.51 -8.69
C LEU A 140 -15.05 -17.94 -10.17
N ARG A 141 -15.62 -19.11 -10.52
CA ARG A 141 -15.69 -19.56 -11.91
C ARG A 141 -16.58 -18.67 -12.76
N HIS A 142 -17.71 -18.20 -12.20
CA HIS A 142 -18.66 -17.34 -12.93
C HIS A 142 -18.07 -15.99 -13.35
N LEU A 143 -17.01 -15.51 -12.70
CA LEU A 143 -16.34 -14.27 -13.10
C LEU A 143 -15.70 -14.35 -14.49
N PHE A 144 -15.49 -15.56 -15.03
CA PHE A 144 -14.84 -15.79 -16.31
C PHE A 144 -15.75 -16.47 -17.34
N ASP A 145 -17.03 -16.66 -17.04
CA ASP A 145 -17.96 -17.38 -17.92
C ASP A 145 -18.10 -16.72 -19.28
N ASP A 146 -18.08 -15.39 -19.34
CA ASP A 146 -18.21 -14.60 -20.58
C ASP A 146 -16.98 -14.76 -21.51
N PHE A 147 -15.85 -15.25 -20.99
CA PHE A 147 -14.60 -15.39 -21.73
C PHE A 147 -14.29 -16.83 -22.20
N GLN A 148 -15.19 -17.79 -21.95
CA GLN A 148 -14.96 -19.20 -22.29
C GLN A 148 -14.85 -19.46 -23.80
N ASN A 149 -15.50 -18.62 -24.62
CA ASN A 149 -15.57 -18.78 -26.07
C ASN A 149 -14.85 -17.69 -26.87
N SER A 150 -14.20 -16.74 -26.19
CA SER A 150 -13.48 -15.61 -26.81
C SER A 150 -12.07 -15.47 -26.23
N PRO A 151 -11.04 -15.28 -27.05
CA PRO A 151 -9.71 -15.06 -26.52
C PRO A 151 -9.64 -13.74 -25.73
N PRO A 152 -8.93 -13.69 -24.60
CA PRO A 152 -8.81 -12.48 -23.77
C PRO A 152 -8.29 -11.26 -24.53
N SER A 153 -7.58 -11.46 -25.63
CA SER A 153 -7.05 -10.39 -26.49
C SER A 153 -8.12 -9.54 -27.18
N GLU A 154 -9.34 -10.07 -27.36
CA GLU A 154 -10.47 -9.36 -27.97
C GLU A 154 -11.26 -8.50 -26.97
N HIS A 155 -11.14 -8.81 -25.67
CA HIS A 155 -11.87 -8.17 -24.58
C HIS A 155 -10.93 -7.79 -23.43
N LEU A 156 -9.80 -7.17 -23.76
CA LEU A 156 -8.70 -6.97 -22.81
C LEU A 156 -9.11 -6.16 -21.56
N ALA A 157 -9.95 -5.14 -21.74
CA ALA A 157 -10.42 -4.30 -20.63
C ALA A 157 -11.36 -5.11 -19.69
N ASP A 158 -12.36 -5.78 -20.27
CA ASP A 158 -13.35 -6.55 -19.50
C ASP A 158 -12.69 -7.74 -18.78
N TYR A 159 -11.74 -8.40 -19.47
CA TYR A 159 -10.95 -9.47 -18.86
C TYR A 159 -10.07 -8.97 -17.72
N SER A 160 -9.49 -7.76 -17.86
CA SER A 160 -8.71 -7.12 -16.81
C SER A 160 -9.55 -6.81 -15.56
N ASP A 161 -10.78 -6.33 -15.76
CA ASP A 161 -11.71 -6.04 -14.66
C ASP A 161 -12.18 -7.32 -13.96
N ALA A 162 -12.52 -8.37 -14.72
CA ALA A 162 -12.87 -9.68 -14.16
C ALA A 162 -11.69 -10.29 -13.37
N ASN A 163 -10.47 -10.16 -13.90
CA ASN A 163 -9.26 -10.61 -13.24
C ASN A 163 -9.00 -9.84 -11.93
N LEU A 164 -9.20 -8.53 -11.94
CA LEU A 164 -9.08 -7.69 -10.73
C LEU A 164 -10.12 -8.08 -9.67
N ALA A 165 -11.39 -8.29 -10.08
CA ALA A 165 -12.45 -8.76 -9.19
C ALA A 165 -12.11 -10.13 -8.57
N PHE A 166 -11.61 -11.06 -9.36
CA PHE A 166 -11.16 -12.37 -8.89
C PHE A 166 -10.07 -12.27 -7.81
N HIS A 167 -9.08 -11.41 -7.99
CA HIS A 167 -8.02 -11.22 -7.00
C HIS A 167 -8.54 -10.53 -5.73
N GLN A 168 -9.47 -9.61 -5.84
CA GLN A 168 -10.09 -8.94 -4.70
C GLN A 168 -10.93 -9.89 -3.87
N GLU A 169 -11.76 -10.71 -4.49
CA GLU A 169 -12.59 -11.69 -3.80
C GLU A 169 -11.77 -12.77 -3.09
N LYS A 170 -10.68 -13.24 -3.69
CA LYS A 170 -9.76 -14.17 -3.01
C LYS A 170 -9.16 -13.58 -1.73
N ARG A 171 -8.82 -12.29 -1.71
CA ARG A 171 -8.24 -11.63 -0.53
C ARG A 171 -9.20 -11.52 0.64
N VAL A 172 -10.46 -11.19 0.38
CA VAL A 172 -11.48 -11.00 1.42
C VAL A 172 -11.81 -12.32 2.15
N ARG A 173 -11.61 -13.47 1.51
CA ARG A 173 -12.01 -14.78 2.02
C ARG A 173 -10.90 -15.56 2.71
N MET A 174 -9.67 -15.02 2.74
CA MET A 174 -8.54 -15.62 3.45
C MET A 174 -8.28 -14.98 4.83
N THR A 175 -9.11 -14.03 5.25
CA THR A 175 -9.12 -13.42 6.60
C THR A 175 -10.28 -13.93 7.42
#